data_ba1eeb58ed28f0ea83c4409ecda2beb6
#
_entry.id   ba1eeb58ed28f0ea83c4409ecda2beb6
#
_cell.length_a   1.000
_cell.length_b   1.000
_cell.length_c   1.000
_cell.angle_alpha   90.00
_cell.angle_beta   90.00
_cell.angle_gamma   90.00
#
_symmetry.space_group_name_H-M   'P 1'
#
loop_
_entity.id
_entity.type
_entity.pdbx_description
1 polymer ?
#
loop_
_entity_poly.entity_id
_entity_poly.type
_entity_poly.pdbx_seq_one_letter_code
_entity_poly.pdbx_strand_id
1 'polypeptide(L)'
;MDQHPPRRQLRFFRALRARSAFIVAGFLGLTLPAVAQYKLNGYLSAQYENGQRGSDSPDGTFGRVRAGLLFAGVVENIFTYGLEARFKSESRLEIEEAWVGIGTSPSFQLRLGLYLVPFGKYNTANRPHQNPFIQAPLLQANLYPESWRDVGLLAEGKWGGLGYSVYLGNGLGEGQDLQDGQQFGDNNGEPGAGGRAFFTLSQDFEVGGSYYRGSYDDQGQRDLQLWGGDLSWKSQAFLLTYEYGKAYISNPAGFIRGTAEGHFVLASLTLSEFTPLVSYQTLRYIDPYHGEDYLDPLLAVGISKDISRWAVGLVFSPVPNFLFKVEYDFNREGGVKLDNNVFLAQASVLF
;
A
#
# COMPACT_ATOMS: atom_id res chain seq x y z
N MET A 1 -17.80 28.39 -51.46
CA MET A 1 -16.33 28.32 -51.43
C MET A 1 -15.97 27.39 -50.30
N ASP A 2 -15.87 26.10 -50.65
CA ASP A 2 -15.54 25.01 -49.75
C ASP A 2 -14.03 24.95 -49.56
N GLN A 3 -13.56 24.89 -48.33
CA GLN A 3 -12.18 24.48 -48.04
C GLN A 3 -12.17 23.36 -47.00
N HIS A 4 -11.94 22.15 -47.47
CA HIS A 4 -11.64 20.98 -46.69
C HIS A 4 -10.20 21.09 -46.09
N PRO A 5 -9.97 20.74 -44.82
CA PRO A 5 -8.61 20.59 -44.26
C PRO A 5 -8.02 19.20 -44.62
N PRO A 6 -6.68 19.08 -44.72
CA PRO A 6 -6.02 17.93 -45.31
C PRO A 6 -5.93 16.70 -44.38
N ARG A 7 -6.21 15.53 -44.99
CA ARG A 7 -6.14 14.17 -44.44
C ARG A 7 -4.71 13.68 -44.12
N ARG A 8 -3.93 14.33 -43.23
CA ARG A 8 -2.57 13.87 -42.92
C ARG A 8 -2.31 13.46 -41.46
N GLN A 9 -3.29 13.51 -40.55
CA GLN A 9 -3.06 13.18 -39.12
C GLN A 9 -3.48 11.77 -38.70
N LEU A 10 -4.10 10.95 -39.55
CA LEU A 10 -4.62 9.63 -39.16
C LEU A 10 -3.63 8.46 -39.30
N ARG A 11 -2.40 8.71 -39.78
CA ARG A 11 -1.40 7.63 -39.90
C ARG A 11 -0.42 7.52 -38.74
N PHE A 12 -0.33 8.52 -37.86
CA PHE A 12 0.61 8.51 -36.73
C PHE A 12 0.11 7.68 -35.54
N PHE A 13 -1.18 7.56 -35.31
CA PHE A 13 -1.75 6.83 -34.18
C PHE A 13 -1.81 5.31 -34.36
N ARG A 14 -1.68 4.78 -35.57
CA ARG A 14 -1.64 3.32 -35.80
C ARG A 14 -0.25 2.70 -35.61
N ALA A 15 0.81 3.47 -35.64
CA ALA A 15 2.17 2.97 -35.45
C ALA A 15 2.57 2.82 -33.95
N LEU A 16 1.88 3.54 -33.03
CA LEU A 16 2.16 3.44 -31.59
C LEU A 16 1.50 2.21 -30.93
N ARG A 17 0.37 1.71 -31.47
CA ARG A 17 -0.30 0.51 -30.90
C ARG A 17 0.40 -0.82 -31.22
N ALA A 18 1.23 -0.87 -32.23
CA ALA A 18 1.99 -2.08 -32.59
C ALA A 18 3.31 -2.22 -31.82
N ARG A 19 3.83 -1.15 -31.19
CA ARG A 19 5.11 -1.21 -30.47
C ARG A 19 4.98 -1.63 -29.00
N SER A 20 3.82 -1.48 -28.38
CA SER A 20 3.59 -1.88 -26.99
C SER A 20 3.41 -3.38 -26.80
N ALA A 21 3.00 -4.11 -27.82
CA ALA A 21 2.84 -5.57 -27.76
C ALA A 21 4.16 -6.34 -27.89
N PHE A 22 5.21 -5.72 -28.46
CA PHE A 22 6.51 -6.38 -28.65
C PHE A 22 7.45 -6.28 -27.44
N ILE A 23 7.20 -5.39 -26.48
CA ILE A 23 8.06 -5.24 -25.30
C ILE A 23 7.80 -6.34 -24.27
N VAL A 24 6.58 -6.86 -24.18
CA VAL A 24 6.25 -7.96 -23.23
C VAL A 24 6.75 -9.32 -23.74
N ALA A 25 6.80 -9.53 -25.06
CA ALA A 25 7.30 -10.78 -25.66
C ALA A 25 8.85 -10.88 -25.66
N GLY A 26 9.56 -9.75 -25.58
CA GLY A 26 11.03 -9.71 -25.57
C GLY A 26 11.66 -10.13 -24.24
N PHE A 27 10.93 -10.07 -23.14
CA PHE A 27 11.45 -10.47 -21.82
C PHE A 27 11.42 -11.97 -21.56
N LEU A 28 10.65 -12.73 -22.31
CA LEU A 28 10.54 -14.20 -22.15
C LEU A 28 11.65 -15.01 -22.85
N GLY A 29 12.55 -14.34 -23.58
CA GLY A 29 13.64 -14.97 -24.33
C GLY A 29 15.04 -14.79 -23.75
N LEU A 30 15.20 -14.15 -22.59
CA LEU A 30 16.49 -14.07 -21.90
C LEU A 30 16.84 -15.44 -21.30
N THR A 31 17.71 -16.18 -21.93
CA THR A 31 18.41 -17.32 -21.29
C THR A 31 19.24 -16.76 -20.16
N LEU A 32 18.68 -16.79 -18.95
CA LEU A 32 19.42 -16.45 -17.75
C LEU A 32 20.58 -17.42 -17.58
N PRO A 33 21.77 -16.95 -17.20
CA PRO A 33 22.91 -17.83 -17.00
C PRO A 33 22.57 -18.88 -15.93
N ALA A 34 23.08 -20.08 -16.08
CA ALA A 34 22.80 -21.26 -15.25
C ALA A 34 23.12 -21.11 -13.75
N VAL A 35 23.68 -19.98 -13.34
CA VAL A 35 24.09 -19.66 -11.94
C VAL A 35 23.05 -18.80 -11.22
N ALA A 36 22.05 -18.25 -11.90
CA ALA A 36 21.03 -17.42 -11.28
C ALA A 36 19.88 -18.29 -10.75
N GLN A 37 19.65 -18.29 -9.44
CA GLN A 37 18.44 -18.86 -8.85
C GLN A 37 17.35 -17.78 -8.88
N TYR A 38 16.22 -18.08 -9.50
CA TYR A 38 15.08 -17.15 -9.54
C TYR A 38 13.79 -17.84 -9.11
N LYS A 39 12.85 -17.03 -8.61
CA LYS A 39 11.47 -17.41 -8.30
C LYS A 39 10.55 -16.51 -9.11
N LEU A 40 9.58 -17.09 -9.76
CA LEU A 40 8.48 -16.38 -10.39
C LEU A 40 7.19 -16.82 -9.71
N ASN A 41 6.47 -15.87 -9.15
CA ASN A 41 5.15 -16.07 -8.58
C ASN A 41 4.19 -15.08 -9.22
N GLY A 42 2.90 -15.37 -9.15
CA GLY A 42 1.89 -14.43 -9.59
C GLY A 42 0.63 -14.56 -8.78
N TYR A 43 -0.19 -13.53 -8.82
CA TYR A 43 -1.51 -13.56 -8.22
C TYR A 43 -2.54 -12.88 -9.12
N LEU A 44 -3.79 -13.32 -8.98
CA LEU A 44 -4.96 -12.69 -9.56
C LEU A 44 -5.98 -12.43 -8.48
N SER A 45 -6.68 -11.31 -8.56
CA SER A 45 -7.84 -11.05 -7.73
C SER A 45 -8.89 -10.26 -8.48
N ALA A 46 -10.15 -10.51 -8.15
CA ALA A 46 -11.30 -9.72 -8.61
C ALA A 46 -12.21 -9.44 -7.42
N GLN A 47 -12.80 -8.25 -7.40
CA GLN A 47 -13.62 -7.77 -6.30
C GLN A 47 -14.98 -7.33 -6.81
N TYR A 48 -15.99 -7.55 -5.98
CA TYR A 48 -17.30 -6.94 -6.05
C TYR A 48 -17.52 -6.10 -4.80
N GLU A 49 -18.08 -4.92 -4.96
CA GLU A 49 -18.46 -4.05 -3.85
C GLU A 49 -19.86 -3.49 -4.07
N ASN A 50 -20.62 -3.34 -2.98
CA ASN A 50 -21.95 -2.76 -2.97
C ASN A 50 -22.13 -2.00 -1.65
N GLY A 51 -22.26 -0.71 -1.73
CA GLY A 51 -22.39 0.16 -0.57
C GLY A 51 -23.75 0.82 -0.46
N GLN A 52 -23.99 1.46 0.66
CA GLN A 52 -25.13 2.34 0.85
C GLN A 52 -25.00 3.62 0.02
N ARG A 53 -26.05 4.45 -0.04
CA ARG A 53 -26.13 5.63 -0.92
C ARG A 53 -25.02 6.67 -0.75
N GLY A 54 -24.41 6.74 0.42
CA GLY A 54 -23.28 7.65 0.72
C GLY A 54 -21.91 7.03 0.52
N SER A 55 -21.82 5.82 -0.05
CA SER A 55 -20.56 5.15 -0.41
C SER A 55 -20.14 5.46 -1.83
N ASP A 56 -18.89 5.09 -2.18
CA ASP A 56 -18.36 5.25 -3.54
C ASP A 56 -19.01 4.31 -4.57
N SER A 57 -19.72 3.27 -4.13
CA SER A 57 -20.33 2.24 -4.99
C SER A 57 -21.75 1.89 -4.57
N PRO A 58 -22.70 2.85 -4.60
CA PRO A 58 -24.06 2.65 -4.08
C PRO A 58 -24.91 1.67 -4.92
N ASP A 59 -24.61 1.50 -6.21
CA ASP A 59 -25.37 0.63 -7.13
C ASP A 59 -24.74 -0.75 -7.30
N GLY A 60 -23.64 -1.00 -6.59
CA GLY A 60 -22.84 -2.22 -6.71
C GLY A 60 -22.00 -2.26 -8.00
N THR A 61 -20.75 -2.69 -7.89
CA THR A 61 -19.85 -2.76 -9.03
C THR A 61 -18.89 -3.93 -8.92
N PHE A 62 -18.59 -4.54 -10.06
CA PHE A 62 -17.42 -5.40 -10.22
C PHE A 62 -16.23 -4.54 -10.60
N GLY A 63 -15.18 -4.59 -9.79
CA GLY A 63 -14.01 -3.75 -10.00
C GLY A 63 -12.76 -4.31 -9.32
N ARG A 64 -11.75 -3.45 -9.21
CA ARG A 64 -10.48 -3.76 -8.56
C ARG A 64 -9.89 -5.12 -8.97
N VAL A 65 -9.93 -5.43 -10.28
CA VAL A 65 -9.19 -6.57 -10.81
C VAL A 65 -7.71 -6.25 -10.71
N ARG A 66 -6.96 -7.11 -10.03
CA ARG A 66 -5.51 -6.97 -9.85
C ARG A 66 -4.83 -8.25 -10.31
N ALA A 67 -3.79 -8.10 -11.11
CA ALA A 67 -2.89 -9.19 -11.47
C ALA A 67 -1.47 -8.76 -11.12
N GLY A 68 -0.73 -9.55 -10.36
CA GLY A 68 0.65 -9.27 -10.01
C GLY A 68 1.58 -10.36 -10.51
N LEU A 69 2.76 -9.96 -10.99
CA LEU A 69 3.87 -10.84 -11.29
C LEU A 69 5.06 -10.43 -10.43
N LEU A 70 5.58 -11.38 -9.67
CA LEU A 70 6.69 -11.21 -8.75
C LEU A 70 7.87 -12.03 -9.26
N PHE A 71 8.96 -11.37 -9.58
CA PHE A 71 10.20 -11.96 -10.02
C PHE A 71 11.31 -11.58 -9.04
N ALA A 72 11.98 -12.55 -8.44
CA ALA A 72 13.06 -12.32 -7.52
C ALA A 72 14.14 -13.38 -7.67
N GLY A 73 15.38 -13.03 -7.37
CA GLY A 73 16.45 -13.99 -7.48
C GLY A 73 17.75 -13.55 -6.82
N VAL A 74 18.72 -14.48 -6.92
CA VAL A 74 20.08 -14.31 -6.40
C VAL A 74 21.07 -14.64 -7.49
N VAL A 75 22.10 -13.79 -7.65
CA VAL A 75 23.21 -13.94 -8.58
C VAL A 75 24.50 -14.07 -7.77
N GLU A 76 25.34 -15.06 -8.09
CA GLU A 76 26.63 -15.29 -7.44
C GLU A 76 26.54 -15.40 -5.89
N ASN A 77 25.40 -15.79 -5.35
CA ASN A 77 25.12 -15.89 -3.91
C ASN A 77 25.38 -14.61 -3.09
N ILE A 78 25.48 -13.46 -3.74
CA ILE A 78 25.79 -12.16 -3.11
C ILE A 78 24.77 -11.12 -3.53
N PHE A 79 24.47 -11.04 -4.83
CA PHE A 79 23.59 -10.03 -5.40
C PHE A 79 22.16 -10.54 -5.44
N THR A 80 21.23 -9.71 -4.99
CA THR A 80 19.80 -10.01 -5.01
C THR A 80 19.08 -9.03 -5.89
N TYR A 81 17.92 -9.40 -6.39
CA TYR A 81 17.06 -8.51 -7.15
C TYR A 81 15.59 -8.87 -6.94
N GLY A 82 14.73 -7.91 -7.10
CA GLY A 82 13.29 -8.08 -7.04
C GLY A 82 12.57 -7.14 -7.99
N LEU A 83 11.52 -7.65 -8.59
CA LEU A 83 10.58 -6.92 -9.43
C LEU A 83 9.16 -7.41 -9.13
N GLU A 84 8.26 -6.49 -8.83
CA GLU A 84 6.83 -6.75 -8.82
C GLU A 84 6.14 -5.80 -9.78
N ALA A 85 5.48 -6.35 -10.80
CA ALA A 85 4.63 -5.63 -11.72
C ALA A 85 3.17 -5.94 -11.41
N ARG A 86 2.33 -4.92 -11.26
CA ARG A 86 0.91 -5.03 -10.95
C ARG A 86 0.08 -4.42 -12.07
N PHE A 87 -0.90 -5.16 -12.54
CA PHE A 87 -1.94 -4.69 -13.45
C PHE A 87 -3.22 -4.42 -12.65
N LYS A 88 -3.82 -3.25 -12.85
CA LYS A 88 -5.11 -2.86 -12.29
C LYS A 88 -6.18 -2.79 -13.38
N SER A 89 -7.46 -2.96 -13.01
CA SER A 89 -8.62 -2.97 -13.92
C SER A 89 -8.69 -1.78 -14.88
N GLU A 90 -8.10 -0.66 -14.55
CA GLU A 90 -8.05 0.56 -15.38
C GLU A 90 -7.01 0.49 -16.50
N SER A 91 -6.52 -0.73 -16.83
CA SER A 91 -5.43 -0.96 -17.80
C SER A 91 -4.12 -0.25 -17.44
N ARG A 92 -3.91 0.00 -16.14
CA ARG A 92 -2.68 0.59 -15.61
C ARG A 92 -1.71 -0.52 -15.20
N LEU A 93 -0.50 -0.41 -15.72
CA LEU A 93 0.65 -1.18 -15.25
C LEU A 93 1.40 -0.32 -14.22
N GLU A 94 1.52 -0.83 -13.01
CA GLU A 94 2.30 -0.21 -11.94
C GLU A 94 3.46 -1.12 -11.57
N ILE A 95 4.60 -0.53 -11.30
CA ILE A 95 5.72 -1.23 -10.68
C ILE A 95 5.60 -1.01 -9.17
N GLU A 96 5.40 -2.09 -8.44
CA GLU A 96 5.32 -2.06 -6.97
C GLU A 96 6.70 -2.09 -6.33
N GLU A 97 7.59 -2.94 -6.85
CA GLU A 97 8.97 -3.05 -6.42
C GLU A 97 9.87 -3.26 -7.64
N ALA A 98 11.03 -2.61 -7.66
CA ALA A 98 12.08 -2.81 -8.66
C ALA A 98 13.43 -2.41 -8.03
N TRP A 99 14.16 -3.39 -7.52
CA TRP A 99 15.40 -3.13 -6.78
C TRP A 99 16.49 -4.16 -7.09
N VAL A 100 17.73 -3.74 -6.89
CA VAL A 100 18.90 -4.58 -6.82
C VAL A 100 19.49 -4.47 -5.42
N GLY A 101 20.13 -5.53 -4.95
CA GLY A 101 20.65 -5.54 -3.60
C GLY A 101 21.89 -6.38 -3.43
N ILE A 102 22.49 -6.26 -2.27
CA ILE A 102 23.62 -7.06 -1.79
C ILE A 102 23.30 -7.66 -0.44
N GLY A 103 23.88 -8.82 -0.16
CA GLY A 103 23.71 -9.54 1.10
C GLY A 103 22.61 -10.59 1.01
N THR A 104 23.02 -11.83 1.28
CA THR A 104 22.11 -12.98 1.39
C THR A 104 22.00 -13.48 2.83
N SER A 105 22.68 -12.78 3.76
CA SER A 105 22.59 -13.08 5.18
C SER A 105 21.27 -12.60 5.76
N PRO A 106 20.60 -13.39 6.62
CA PRO A 106 19.42 -12.92 7.34
C PRO A 106 19.69 -11.69 8.22
N SER A 107 20.94 -11.46 8.63
CA SER A 107 21.29 -10.36 9.52
C SER A 107 21.50 -9.02 8.82
N PHE A 108 21.71 -9.01 7.51
CA PHE A 108 21.91 -7.78 6.74
C PHE A 108 21.63 -7.98 5.26
N GLN A 109 20.80 -7.12 4.70
CA GLN A 109 20.59 -6.92 3.28
C GLN A 109 20.53 -5.44 2.99
N LEU A 110 21.10 -4.99 1.88
CA LEU A 110 20.98 -3.63 1.37
C LEU A 110 20.35 -3.69 -0.01
N ARG A 111 19.30 -2.89 -0.22
CA ARG A 111 18.59 -2.74 -1.51
C ARG A 111 18.69 -1.31 -2.00
N LEU A 112 18.80 -1.14 -3.31
CA LEU A 112 18.73 0.13 -4.03
C LEU A 112 17.67 0.02 -5.11
N GLY A 113 16.76 0.96 -5.16
CA GLY A 113 15.68 1.02 -6.15
C GLY A 113 14.34 1.33 -5.53
N LEU A 114 13.26 0.88 -6.18
CA LEU A 114 11.88 1.04 -5.73
C LEU A 114 11.50 -0.11 -4.78
N TYR A 115 11.08 0.22 -3.57
CA TYR A 115 10.68 -0.73 -2.55
C TYR A 115 9.41 -0.29 -1.82
N LEU A 116 8.66 -1.24 -1.24
CA LEU A 116 7.59 -0.94 -0.30
C LEU A 116 8.19 -0.45 1.01
N VAL A 117 7.76 0.72 1.46
CA VAL A 117 8.26 1.34 2.70
C VAL A 117 7.84 0.50 3.92
N PRO A 118 8.79 0.04 4.76
CA PRO A 118 8.48 -0.78 5.93
C PRO A 118 8.00 0.08 7.10
N PHE A 119 6.80 0.67 6.95
CA PHE A 119 6.10 1.38 8.02
C PHE A 119 4.91 0.54 8.49
N GLY A 120 4.87 0.15 9.76
CA GLY A 120 3.94 -0.86 10.27
C GLY A 120 4.17 -2.24 9.63
N LYS A 121 3.18 -3.09 9.72
CA LYS A 121 3.19 -4.43 9.10
C LYS A 121 2.36 -4.50 7.82
N TYR A 122 1.32 -3.67 7.75
CA TYR A 122 0.33 -3.77 6.68
C TYR A 122 0.92 -3.40 5.31
N ASN A 123 1.68 -2.29 5.20
CA ASN A 123 2.15 -1.80 3.90
C ASN A 123 2.95 -2.84 3.10
N THR A 124 3.81 -3.60 3.76
CA THR A 124 4.60 -4.67 3.11
C THR A 124 3.81 -5.95 2.85
N ALA A 125 2.61 -6.09 3.41
CA ALA A 125 1.72 -7.25 3.30
C ALA A 125 0.38 -6.93 2.62
N ASN A 126 0.27 -5.85 1.83
CA ASN A 126 -0.99 -5.38 1.26
C ASN A 126 -1.45 -6.12 -0.01
N ARG A 127 -0.82 -7.23 -0.36
CA ARG A 127 -1.24 -8.06 -1.50
C ARG A 127 -2.54 -8.81 -1.19
N PRO A 128 -3.44 -9.01 -2.19
CA PRO A 128 -4.76 -9.62 -1.96
C PRO A 128 -4.73 -11.00 -1.29
N HIS A 129 -3.70 -11.79 -1.54
CA HIS A 129 -3.54 -13.12 -0.94
C HIS A 129 -2.89 -13.10 0.45
N GLN A 130 -2.27 -12.00 0.85
CA GLN A 130 -1.59 -11.84 2.15
C GLN A 130 -2.45 -11.13 3.19
N ASN A 131 -3.29 -10.21 2.72
CA ASN A 131 -4.15 -9.43 3.59
C ASN A 131 -5.46 -10.18 3.86
N PRO A 132 -5.86 -10.37 5.12
CA PRO A 132 -7.15 -10.97 5.44
C PRO A 132 -8.34 -10.09 5.05
N PHE A 133 -8.19 -8.75 5.05
CA PHE A 133 -9.20 -7.81 4.61
C PHE A 133 -9.28 -7.68 3.09
N ILE A 134 -10.44 -7.24 2.61
CA ILE A 134 -10.64 -6.81 1.21
C ILE A 134 -10.28 -5.33 1.08
N GLN A 135 -10.80 -4.50 1.98
CA GLN A 135 -10.50 -3.07 2.03
C GLN A 135 -9.31 -2.78 2.96
N ALA A 136 -8.48 -1.81 2.59
CA ALA A 136 -7.41 -1.34 3.46
C ALA A 136 -7.98 -0.77 4.77
N PRO A 137 -7.36 -1.04 5.93
CA PRO A 137 -7.74 -0.39 7.17
C PRO A 137 -7.69 1.15 7.08
N LEU A 138 -8.56 1.84 7.80
CA LEU A 138 -8.68 3.31 7.79
C LEU A 138 -7.33 4.00 8.02
N LEU A 139 -6.50 3.46 8.92
CA LEU A 139 -5.18 3.99 9.20
C LEU A 139 -4.31 4.03 7.93
N GLN A 140 -4.19 2.89 7.23
CA GLN A 140 -3.34 2.76 6.06
C GLN A 140 -3.91 3.47 4.82
N ALA A 141 -5.22 3.57 4.72
CA ALA A 141 -5.86 4.25 3.61
C ALA A 141 -5.80 5.79 3.69
N ASN A 142 -5.39 6.35 4.86
CA ASN A 142 -5.48 7.80 5.07
C ASN A 142 -4.21 8.45 5.63
N LEU A 143 -3.32 7.69 6.26
CA LEU A 143 -2.12 8.27 6.90
C LEU A 143 -0.93 8.38 5.95
N TYR A 144 -0.92 7.55 4.91
CA TYR A 144 0.07 7.49 3.84
C TYR A 144 -0.53 6.80 2.61
N PRO A 145 0.12 6.78 1.44
CA PRO A 145 -0.39 6.08 0.25
C PRO A 145 -0.73 4.60 0.52
N GLU A 146 -1.87 4.11 0.00
CA GLU A 146 -2.36 2.72 0.22
C GLU A 146 -1.30 1.65 -0.08
N SER A 147 -0.42 1.93 -1.04
CA SER A 147 0.76 1.14 -1.36
C SER A 147 1.96 2.06 -1.35
N TRP A 148 2.42 2.41 -0.15
CA TRP A 148 3.52 3.36 0.00
C TRP A 148 4.83 2.74 -0.47
N ARG A 149 5.34 3.30 -1.57
CA ARG A 149 6.61 2.92 -2.22
C ARG A 149 7.56 4.10 -2.20
N ASP A 150 8.84 3.81 -2.18
CA ASP A 150 9.86 4.84 -2.28
C ASP A 150 11.04 4.37 -3.13
N VAL A 151 11.73 5.31 -3.76
CA VAL A 151 12.96 5.06 -4.52
C VAL A 151 14.15 5.54 -3.70
N GLY A 152 15.04 4.62 -3.36
CA GLY A 152 16.18 4.96 -2.51
C GLY A 152 16.93 3.73 -2.02
N LEU A 153 17.45 3.82 -0.81
CA LEU A 153 18.19 2.77 -0.11
C LEU A 153 17.36 2.18 1.03
N LEU A 154 17.32 0.87 1.13
CA LEU A 154 16.72 0.12 2.23
C LEU A 154 17.72 -0.89 2.77
N ALA A 155 18.12 -0.73 4.03
CA ALA A 155 18.90 -1.72 4.79
C ALA A 155 17.98 -2.44 5.76
N GLU A 156 18.00 -3.77 5.74
CA GLU A 156 17.17 -4.58 6.63
C GLU A 156 17.91 -5.82 7.13
N GLY A 157 17.48 -6.35 8.25
CA GLY A 157 18.05 -7.57 8.81
C GLY A 157 17.41 -8.03 10.10
N LYS A 158 17.86 -9.20 10.57
CA LYS A 158 17.38 -9.81 11.81
C LYS A 158 18.54 -10.44 12.59
N TRP A 159 18.63 -10.12 13.88
CA TRP A 159 19.57 -10.72 14.84
C TRP A 159 18.81 -11.36 16.01
N GLY A 160 18.76 -12.68 16.05
CA GLY A 160 17.92 -13.37 17.03
C GLY A 160 16.47 -12.94 16.95
N GLY A 161 15.92 -12.40 18.02
CA GLY A 161 14.56 -11.87 18.08
C GLY A 161 14.39 -10.44 17.54
N LEU A 162 15.48 -9.67 17.39
CA LEU A 162 15.43 -8.29 16.92
C LEU A 162 15.51 -8.23 15.39
N GLY A 163 14.50 -7.63 14.76
CA GLY A 163 14.52 -7.27 13.34
C GLY A 163 14.53 -5.76 13.16
N TYR A 164 15.08 -5.31 12.04
CA TYR A 164 15.17 -3.89 11.71
C TYR A 164 15.07 -3.65 10.21
N SER A 165 14.56 -2.46 9.87
CA SER A 165 14.61 -1.88 8.53
C SER A 165 14.90 -0.38 8.68
N VAL A 166 15.84 0.15 7.91
CA VAL A 166 16.17 1.59 7.86
C VAL A 166 16.22 1.99 6.41
N TYR A 167 15.57 3.09 6.06
CA TYR A 167 15.49 3.55 4.69
C TYR A 167 15.74 5.04 4.54
N LEU A 168 16.24 5.40 3.37
CA LEU A 168 16.44 6.76 2.89
C LEU A 168 15.99 6.79 1.43
N GLY A 169 15.08 7.70 1.09
CA GLY A 169 14.51 7.78 -0.26
C GLY A 169 13.98 9.17 -0.59
N ASN A 170 13.24 9.27 -1.68
CA ASN A 170 12.66 10.53 -2.14
C ASN A 170 11.54 11.06 -1.24
N GLY A 171 10.98 10.20 -0.37
CA GLY A 171 9.95 10.56 0.58
C GLY A 171 8.56 10.74 -0.02
N LEU A 172 7.70 11.44 0.70
CA LEU A 172 6.36 11.82 0.29
C LEU A 172 6.34 13.25 -0.21
N GLY A 173 5.65 13.51 -1.31
CA GLY A 173 5.43 14.83 -1.88
C GLY A 173 4.13 15.47 -1.44
N GLU A 174 3.87 16.68 -1.93
CA GLU A 174 2.64 17.41 -1.69
C GLU A 174 1.47 16.81 -2.50
N GLY A 175 0.32 16.65 -1.88
CA GLY A 175 -0.91 16.15 -2.47
C GLY A 175 -2.13 16.78 -1.80
N GLN A 176 -3.34 16.44 -2.23
CA GLN A 176 -4.55 16.91 -1.56
C GLN A 176 -4.66 16.36 -0.14
N ASP A 177 -4.33 15.08 0.01
CA ASP A 177 -4.31 14.35 1.27
C ASP A 177 -2.98 13.61 1.43
N LEU A 178 -2.66 13.14 2.63
CA LEU A 178 -1.47 12.34 2.90
C LEU A 178 -1.39 11.07 2.04
N GLN A 179 -2.55 10.47 1.69
CA GLN A 179 -2.64 9.30 0.83
C GLN A 179 -2.21 9.59 -0.62
N ASP A 180 -2.27 10.84 -1.07
CA ASP A 180 -1.93 11.27 -2.42
C ASP A 180 -0.46 11.68 -2.57
N GLY A 181 0.29 11.66 -1.46
CA GLY A 181 1.69 12.10 -1.42
C GLY A 181 2.71 11.15 -2.08
N GLN A 182 2.27 10.11 -2.83
CA GLN A 182 3.19 9.21 -3.50
C GLN A 182 3.99 9.91 -4.60
N GLN A 183 5.32 9.90 -4.48
CA GLN A 183 6.23 10.40 -5.52
C GLN A 183 7.33 9.37 -5.84
N PHE A 184 7.95 9.48 -7.02
CA PHE A 184 9.05 8.64 -7.48
C PHE A 184 10.31 9.45 -7.80
N GLY A 185 10.20 10.76 -7.88
CA GLY A 185 11.29 11.73 -7.97
C GLY A 185 11.19 12.66 -6.78
N ASP A 186 12.32 13.07 -6.25
CA ASP A 186 12.37 14.04 -5.15
C ASP A 186 11.94 15.44 -5.68
N ASN A 187 10.99 16.09 -5.01
CA ASN A 187 10.44 17.39 -5.40
C ASN A 187 11.24 18.57 -4.83
N ASN A 188 12.06 18.36 -3.79
CA ASN A 188 12.69 19.46 -3.06
C ASN A 188 14.20 19.27 -2.79
N GLY A 189 14.77 18.10 -3.09
CA GLY A 189 16.16 17.77 -2.82
C GLY A 189 16.45 17.36 -1.37
N GLU A 190 15.42 17.18 -0.54
CA GLU A 190 15.54 16.78 0.86
C GLU A 190 14.99 15.34 1.05
N PRO A 191 15.84 14.33 1.11
CA PRO A 191 15.39 12.95 1.17
C PRO A 191 14.61 12.65 2.46
N GLY A 192 13.54 11.86 2.32
CA GLY A 192 12.82 11.29 3.44
C GLY A 192 13.60 10.12 4.05
N ALA A 193 13.53 9.97 5.37
CA ALA A 193 14.19 8.89 6.08
C ALA A 193 13.26 8.24 7.11
N GLY A 194 13.45 6.96 7.34
CA GLY A 194 12.66 6.26 8.34
C GLY A 194 13.17 4.87 8.65
N GLY A 195 12.41 4.15 9.44
CA GLY A 195 12.71 2.79 9.78
C GLY A 195 11.66 2.13 10.64
N ARG A 196 11.74 0.82 10.74
CA ARG A 196 10.97 -0.02 11.65
C ARG A 196 11.93 -0.93 12.42
N ALA A 197 11.73 -1.03 13.71
CA ALA A 197 12.36 -2.05 14.55
C ALA A 197 11.26 -2.90 15.18
N PHE A 198 11.49 -4.22 15.25
CA PHE A 198 10.55 -5.13 15.88
C PHE A 198 11.26 -6.21 16.68
N PHE A 199 10.58 -6.73 17.67
CA PHE A 199 11.09 -7.77 18.53
C PHE A 199 10.14 -8.98 18.54
N THR A 200 10.65 -10.13 18.15
CA THR A 200 9.95 -11.41 18.23
C THR A 200 10.19 -12.01 19.61
N LEU A 201 9.23 -11.84 20.51
CA LEU A 201 9.31 -12.27 21.91
C LEU A 201 9.14 -13.79 22.06
N SER A 202 8.37 -14.40 21.16
CA SER A 202 8.19 -15.84 21.02
C SER A 202 7.93 -16.18 19.54
N GLN A 203 7.78 -17.46 19.20
CA GLN A 203 7.42 -17.85 17.82
C GLN A 203 6.11 -17.24 17.35
N ASP A 204 5.22 -16.89 18.29
CA ASP A 204 3.88 -16.44 18.02
C ASP A 204 3.66 -14.94 18.26
N PHE A 205 4.58 -14.25 18.93
CA PHE A 205 4.37 -12.88 19.38
C PHE A 205 5.48 -11.93 18.92
N GLU A 206 5.07 -10.86 18.24
CA GLU A 206 5.95 -9.79 17.73
C GLU A 206 5.39 -8.43 18.12
N VAL A 207 6.26 -7.51 18.53
CA VAL A 207 5.97 -6.10 18.77
C VAL A 207 6.95 -5.25 18.00
N GLY A 208 6.48 -4.17 17.38
CA GLY A 208 7.31 -3.28 16.57
C GLY A 208 6.95 -1.80 16.72
N GLY A 209 7.85 -0.96 16.24
CA GLY A 209 7.66 0.47 16.12
C GLY A 209 8.29 1.01 14.86
N SER A 210 7.67 2.04 14.28
CA SER A 210 8.08 2.66 13.03
C SER A 210 8.18 4.17 13.20
N TYR A 211 9.09 4.76 12.45
CA TYR A 211 9.26 6.21 12.37
C TYR A 211 9.60 6.62 10.94
N TYR A 212 9.07 7.77 10.53
CA TYR A 212 9.43 8.43 9.28
C TYR A 212 9.49 9.94 9.50
N ARG A 213 10.41 10.60 8.78
CA ARG A 213 10.47 12.06 8.65
C ARG A 213 10.94 12.42 7.24
N GLY A 214 10.30 13.45 6.67
CA GLY A 214 10.68 14.09 5.41
C GLY A 214 10.00 15.42 5.27
N SER A 215 10.52 16.28 4.38
CA SER A 215 9.85 17.48 3.93
C SER A 215 8.99 17.12 2.71
N TYR A 216 7.71 17.52 2.71
CA TYR A 216 6.77 17.08 1.68
C TYR A 216 6.47 18.13 0.61
N ASP A 217 6.72 19.43 0.90
CA ASP A 217 6.49 20.53 -0.03
C ASP A 217 7.70 20.80 -0.94
N ASP A 218 7.44 21.42 -2.09
CA ASP A 218 8.46 21.71 -3.09
C ASP A 218 9.58 22.64 -2.61
N GLN A 219 9.35 23.40 -1.55
CA GLN A 219 10.35 24.30 -0.95
C GLN A 219 11.15 23.64 0.18
N GLY A 220 10.81 22.42 0.59
CA GLY A 220 11.48 21.74 1.71
C GLY A 220 11.28 22.42 3.07
N GLN A 221 10.18 23.16 3.26
CA GLN A 221 9.94 23.96 4.47
C GLN A 221 8.91 23.33 5.41
N ARG A 222 8.16 22.34 4.94
CA ARG A 222 7.07 21.72 5.66
C ARG A 222 7.38 20.26 5.99
N ASP A 223 7.60 20.00 7.26
CA ASP A 223 7.92 18.67 7.80
C ASP A 223 6.67 17.78 7.90
N LEU A 224 6.81 16.53 7.52
CA LEU A 224 5.93 15.42 7.85
C LEU A 224 6.68 14.42 8.73
N GLN A 225 6.10 14.07 9.86
CA GLN A 225 6.60 13.01 10.75
C GLN A 225 5.52 11.98 10.97
N LEU A 226 5.84 10.70 10.76
CA LEU A 226 4.96 9.59 11.05
C LEU A 226 5.55 8.72 12.17
N TRP A 227 4.71 8.35 13.12
CA TRP A 227 5.02 7.43 14.22
C TRP A 227 4.09 6.23 14.13
N GLY A 228 4.62 5.04 14.29
CA GLY A 228 3.86 3.81 14.24
C GLY A 228 4.21 2.87 15.38
N GLY A 229 3.22 2.11 15.81
CA GLY A 229 3.40 1.00 16.73
C GLY A 229 2.58 -0.20 16.26
N ASP A 230 3.13 -1.40 16.34
CA ASP A 230 2.44 -2.60 15.90
C ASP A 230 2.67 -3.77 16.84
N LEU A 231 1.68 -4.66 16.90
CA LEU A 231 1.72 -5.89 17.66
C LEU A 231 1.01 -6.99 16.87
N SER A 232 1.59 -8.18 16.84
CA SER A 232 0.89 -9.34 16.31
C SER A 232 1.12 -10.56 17.19
N TRP A 233 0.03 -11.29 17.42
CA TRP A 233 0.05 -12.61 18.03
C TRP A 233 -0.59 -13.61 17.07
N LYS A 234 0.19 -14.59 16.64
CA LYS A 234 -0.23 -15.59 15.65
C LYS A 234 0.05 -16.98 16.22
N SER A 235 -1.00 -17.71 16.60
CA SER A 235 -0.93 -19.13 16.89
C SER A 235 -1.33 -19.98 15.65
N GLN A 236 -1.44 -21.29 15.79
CA GLN A 236 -1.87 -22.16 14.69
C GLN A 236 -3.25 -21.79 14.13
N ALA A 237 -4.18 -21.40 14.98
CA ALA A 237 -5.56 -21.10 14.60
C ALA A 237 -5.95 -19.64 14.77
N PHE A 238 -5.28 -18.89 15.62
CA PHE A 238 -5.68 -17.54 15.99
C PHE A 238 -4.66 -16.49 15.55
N LEU A 239 -5.15 -15.39 14.96
CA LEU A 239 -4.37 -14.19 14.65
C LEU A 239 -4.99 -12.99 15.34
N LEU A 240 -4.17 -12.24 16.08
CA LEU A 240 -4.48 -10.90 16.57
C LEU A 240 -3.43 -9.95 16.02
N THR A 241 -3.86 -8.89 15.37
CA THR A 241 -2.99 -7.81 14.88
C THR A 241 -3.51 -6.48 15.38
N TYR A 242 -2.62 -5.64 15.86
CA TYR A 242 -2.89 -4.25 16.22
C TYR A 242 -1.85 -3.36 15.54
N GLU A 243 -2.30 -2.26 14.94
CA GLU A 243 -1.43 -1.19 14.48
C GLU A 243 -1.98 0.17 14.91
N TYR A 244 -1.08 1.04 15.31
CA TYR A 244 -1.30 2.45 15.62
C TYR A 244 -0.40 3.30 14.74
N GLY A 245 -0.90 4.44 14.29
CA GLY A 245 -0.13 5.43 13.57
C GLY A 245 -0.54 6.85 13.91
N LYS A 246 0.42 7.77 13.86
CA LYS A 246 0.20 9.19 14.07
C LYS A 246 1.08 10.01 13.15
N ALA A 247 0.48 10.97 12.48
CA ALA A 247 1.15 11.99 11.68
C ALA A 247 1.20 13.32 12.42
N TYR A 248 2.33 14.02 12.31
CA TYR A 248 2.50 15.41 12.63
C TYR A 248 2.85 16.15 11.34
N ILE A 249 2.05 17.14 10.98
CA ILE A 249 2.07 17.79 9.68
C ILE A 249 2.32 19.30 9.87
N SER A 250 3.39 19.81 9.31
CA SER A 250 3.65 21.26 9.25
C SER A 250 2.83 21.84 8.12
N ASN A 251 1.73 22.52 8.43
CA ASN A 251 0.84 23.13 7.44
C ASN A 251 1.41 24.44 6.89
N PRO A 252 0.89 24.96 5.76
CA PRO A 252 1.24 26.28 5.23
C PRO A 252 1.06 27.40 6.24
N ALA A 253 1.70 28.54 5.98
CA ALA A 253 1.61 29.72 6.84
C ALA A 253 0.15 30.17 7.01
N GLY A 254 -0.24 30.43 8.26
CA GLY A 254 -1.61 30.81 8.61
C GLY A 254 -2.47 29.64 9.12
N PHE A 255 -2.00 28.40 8.98
CA PHE A 255 -2.66 27.21 9.53
C PHE A 255 -1.88 26.69 10.75
N ILE A 256 -2.60 26.09 11.70
CA ILE A 256 -1.95 25.42 12.82
C ILE A 256 -1.31 24.10 12.35
N ARG A 257 -0.43 23.54 13.16
CA ARG A 257 0.18 22.25 12.88
C ARG A 257 -0.87 21.15 12.89
N GLY A 258 -0.96 20.40 11.78
CA GLY A 258 -1.92 19.31 11.63
C GLY A 258 -1.48 18.03 12.34
N THR A 259 -2.45 17.23 12.74
CA THR A 259 -2.24 15.86 13.21
C THR A 259 -3.32 14.96 12.65
N ALA A 260 -2.92 13.73 12.29
CA ALA A 260 -3.84 12.64 12.02
C ALA A 260 -3.38 11.43 12.82
N GLU A 261 -4.32 10.70 13.44
CA GLU A 261 -3.98 9.49 14.19
C GLU A 261 -5.08 8.45 14.04
N GLY A 262 -4.68 7.20 14.12
CA GLY A 262 -5.62 6.10 14.05
C GLY A 262 -5.03 4.80 14.54
N HIS A 263 -5.90 3.83 14.69
CA HIS A 263 -5.49 2.47 14.98
C HIS A 263 -6.50 1.46 14.39
N PHE A 264 -6.03 0.25 14.23
CA PHE A 264 -6.93 -0.88 14.02
C PHE A 264 -6.49 -2.09 14.85
N VAL A 265 -7.47 -2.88 15.23
CA VAL A 265 -7.28 -4.22 15.77
C VAL A 265 -8.03 -5.19 14.87
N LEU A 266 -7.38 -6.30 14.52
CA LEU A 266 -7.95 -7.43 13.79
C LEU A 266 -7.81 -8.68 14.64
N ALA A 267 -8.89 -9.44 14.76
CA ALA A 267 -8.87 -10.80 15.28
C ALA A 267 -9.46 -11.76 14.25
N SER A 268 -8.82 -12.91 14.05
CA SER A 268 -9.35 -13.98 13.21
C SER A 268 -9.05 -15.35 13.79
N LEU A 269 -9.93 -16.32 13.44
CA LEU A 269 -9.83 -17.72 13.90
C LEU A 269 -9.95 -18.65 12.71
N THR A 270 -8.90 -19.43 12.44
CA THR A 270 -8.90 -20.42 11.36
C THR A 270 -9.52 -21.73 11.81
N LEU A 271 -10.61 -22.11 11.16
CA LEU A 271 -11.40 -23.32 11.41
C LEU A 271 -11.45 -24.13 10.10
N SER A 272 -10.48 -25.01 9.90
CA SER A 272 -10.30 -25.75 8.64
C SER A 272 -10.18 -24.81 7.44
N GLU A 273 -11.07 -24.85 6.47
CA GLU A 273 -11.08 -23.96 5.29
C GLU A 273 -11.67 -22.57 5.56
N PHE A 274 -12.27 -22.33 6.72
CA PHE A 274 -12.95 -21.08 7.05
C PHE A 274 -12.18 -20.26 8.07
N THR A 275 -12.07 -18.98 7.83
CA THR A 275 -11.44 -18.04 8.77
C THR A 275 -12.37 -16.82 8.96
N PRO A 276 -13.30 -16.87 9.96
CA PRO A 276 -14.00 -15.67 10.38
C PRO A 276 -13.03 -14.64 10.96
N LEU A 277 -13.34 -13.38 10.71
CA LEU A 277 -12.55 -12.26 11.18
C LEU A 277 -13.45 -11.09 11.61
N VAL A 278 -12.91 -10.30 12.53
CA VAL A 278 -13.51 -9.03 12.98
C VAL A 278 -12.42 -8.00 13.20
N SER A 279 -12.70 -6.77 12.84
CA SER A 279 -11.81 -5.63 13.10
C SER A 279 -12.56 -4.43 13.61
N TYR A 280 -11.90 -3.69 14.49
CA TYR A 280 -12.30 -2.34 14.86
C TYR A 280 -11.19 -1.36 14.48
N GLN A 281 -11.59 -0.25 13.87
CA GLN A 281 -10.68 0.73 13.29
C GLN A 281 -11.13 2.14 13.64
N THR A 282 -10.18 3.03 13.85
CA THR A 282 -10.45 4.45 14.07
C THR A 282 -9.46 5.31 13.29
N LEU A 283 -9.90 6.51 12.93
CA LEU A 283 -9.09 7.55 12.36
C LEU A 283 -9.59 8.89 12.87
N ARG A 284 -8.68 9.74 13.34
CA ARG A 284 -8.97 11.06 13.86
C ARG A 284 -8.06 12.09 13.23
N TYR A 285 -8.64 13.16 12.71
CA TYR A 285 -7.92 14.34 12.26
C TYR A 285 -8.09 15.48 13.26
N ILE A 286 -6.99 16.12 13.58
CA ILE A 286 -6.97 17.38 14.32
C ILE A 286 -6.26 18.36 13.41
N ASP A 287 -6.97 19.33 12.89
CA ASP A 287 -6.51 20.23 11.85
C ASP A 287 -5.97 19.46 10.62
N PRO A 288 -6.85 19.14 9.66
CA PRO A 288 -6.53 18.31 8.50
C PRO A 288 -5.34 18.84 7.70
N TYR A 289 -4.67 17.94 6.99
CA TYR A 289 -3.62 18.26 6.04
C TYR A 289 -4.12 19.25 4.98
N HIS A 290 -3.30 20.27 4.70
CA HIS A 290 -3.52 21.28 3.67
C HIS A 290 -2.42 21.18 2.62
N GLY A 291 -2.73 20.54 1.47
CA GLY A 291 -1.83 20.45 0.33
C GLY A 291 -1.96 21.58 -0.67
N GLU A 292 -1.27 21.46 -1.80
CA GLU A 292 -1.21 22.47 -2.85
C GLU A 292 -2.59 22.87 -3.41
N ASP A 293 -3.48 21.90 -3.60
CA ASP A 293 -4.83 22.11 -4.14
C ASP A 293 -5.86 22.51 -3.08
N TYR A 294 -5.43 22.74 -1.86
CA TYR A 294 -6.30 23.17 -0.79
C TYR A 294 -6.62 24.67 -0.92
N LEU A 295 -7.75 24.97 -1.55
CA LEU A 295 -8.12 26.33 -1.92
C LEU A 295 -8.89 27.11 -0.83
N ASP A 296 -9.56 26.40 0.09
CA ASP A 296 -10.43 27.06 1.08
C ASP A 296 -10.48 26.29 2.41
N PRO A 297 -9.99 26.88 3.51
CA PRO A 297 -10.09 26.31 4.86
C PRO A 297 -11.54 26.00 5.26
N LEU A 298 -12.52 26.72 4.71
CA LEU A 298 -13.95 26.51 5.01
C LEU A 298 -14.51 25.24 4.35
N LEU A 299 -13.92 24.76 3.26
CA LEU A 299 -14.30 23.50 2.63
C LEU A 299 -13.87 22.29 3.46
N ALA A 300 -12.84 22.43 4.28
CA ALA A 300 -12.44 21.40 5.25
C ALA A 300 -13.43 21.18 6.39
N VAL A 301 -14.37 22.09 6.57
CA VAL A 301 -15.42 21.95 7.60
C VAL A 301 -16.34 20.74 7.35
N GLY A 302 -16.41 20.24 6.12
CA GLY A 302 -17.17 19.04 5.76
C GLY A 302 -16.44 17.72 5.99
N ILE A 303 -15.13 17.73 6.25
CA ILE A 303 -14.34 16.50 6.49
C ILE A 303 -14.62 16.03 7.91
N SER A 304 -15.09 14.79 8.05
CA SER A 304 -15.29 14.18 9.36
C SER A 304 -13.95 14.05 10.08
N LYS A 305 -13.89 14.60 11.29
CA LYS A 305 -12.67 14.60 12.12
C LYS A 305 -12.45 13.28 12.84
N ASP A 306 -13.51 12.50 13.02
CA ASP A 306 -13.50 11.20 13.71
C ASP A 306 -14.23 10.17 12.85
N ILE A 307 -13.52 9.15 12.41
CA ILE A 307 -14.07 8.04 11.64
C ILE A 307 -13.82 6.75 12.40
N SER A 308 -14.80 5.90 12.47
CA SER A 308 -14.65 4.53 12.98
C SER A 308 -15.30 3.51 12.07
N ARG A 309 -14.75 2.30 12.05
CA ARG A 309 -15.24 1.18 11.25
C ARG A 309 -15.20 -0.10 12.07
N TRP A 310 -16.30 -0.85 12.03
CA TRP A 310 -16.30 -2.26 12.32
C TRP A 310 -16.32 -3.03 11.00
N ALA A 311 -15.33 -3.89 10.78
CA ALA A 311 -15.32 -4.82 9.64
C ALA A 311 -15.54 -6.23 10.17
N VAL A 312 -16.48 -6.96 9.57
CA VAL A 312 -16.76 -8.37 9.86
C VAL A 312 -16.62 -9.15 8.57
N GLY A 313 -15.88 -10.22 8.58
CA GLY A 313 -15.60 -10.96 7.36
C GLY A 313 -15.41 -12.46 7.56
N LEU A 314 -15.36 -13.14 6.43
CA LEU A 314 -15.08 -14.57 6.34
C LEU A 314 -14.15 -14.82 5.16
N VAL A 315 -13.06 -15.54 5.41
CA VAL A 315 -12.20 -16.07 4.36
C VAL A 315 -12.50 -17.56 4.22
N PHE A 316 -12.72 -18.00 2.99
CA PHE A 316 -12.87 -19.40 2.62
C PHE A 316 -11.69 -19.82 1.73
N SER A 317 -10.93 -20.81 2.16
CA SER A 317 -9.73 -21.32 1.49
C SER A 317 -9.85 -22.84 1.25
N PRO A 318 -10.60 -23.27 0.22
CA PRO A 318 -10.88 -24.70 -0.03
C PRO A 318 -9.65 -25.48 -0.45
N VAL A 319 -8.68 -24.81 -1.03
CA VAL A 319 -7.39 -25.37 -1.42
C VAL A 319 -6.28 -24.32 -1.15
N PRO A 320 -5.04 -24.76 -0.94
CA PRO A 320 -3.93 -23.83 -0.85
C PRO A 320 -3.91 -22.84 -2.03
N ASN A 321 -3.54 -21.59 -1.77
CA ASN A 321 -3.40 -20.54 -2.77
C ASN A 321 -4.70 -20.02 -3.42
N PHE A 322 -5.88 -20.50 -3.02
CA PHE A 322 -7.16 -19.93 -3.44
C PHE A 322 -7.90 -19.38 -2.23
N LEU A 323 -8.31 -18.11 -2.31
CA LEU A 323 -9.05 -17.42 -1.25
C LEU A 323 -10.33 -16.81 -1.84
N PHE A 324 -11.45 -17.09 -1.22
CA PHE A 324 -12.69 -16.34 -1.40
C PHE A 324 -12.99 -15.61 -0.10
N LYS A 325 -13.23 -14.31 -0.17
CA LYS A 325 -13.45 -13.45 0.99
C LYS A 325 -14.76 -12.72 0.85
N VAL A 326 -15.47 -12.57 1.95
CA VAL A 326 -16.57 -11.63 2.10
C VAL A 326 -16.33 -10.76 3.31
N GLU A 327 -16.72 -9.50 3.21
CA GLU A 327 -16.52 -8.48 4.25
C GLU A 327 -17.69 -7.52 4.25
N TYR A 328 -18.10 -7.08 5.43
CA TYR A 328 -19.05 -6.01 5.60
C TYR A 328 -18.49 -4.96 6.55
N ASP A 329 -18.43 -3.73 6.06
CA ASP A 329 -17.92 -2.56 6.76
C ASP A 329 -19.05 -1.70 7.28
N PHE A 330 -19.12 -1.56 8.61
CA PHE A 330 -19.99 -0.63 9.31
C PHE A 330 -19.22 0.65 9.58
N ASN A 331 -19.42 1.68 8.77
CA ASN A 331 -18.75 2.96 8.90
C ASN A 331 -19.55 3.92 9.79
N ARG A 332 -18.83 4.78 10.53
CA ARG A 332 -19.41 5.86 11.34
C ARG A 332 -18.48 7.06 11.31
N GLU A 333 -19.05 8.22 11.05
CA GLU A 333 -18.39 9.53 11.09
C GLU A 333 -18.89 10.33 12.29
N GLY A 334 -17.96 11.02 12.97
CA GLY A 334 -18.27 11.91 14.08
C GLY A 334 -19.01 13.17 13.62
N GLY A 335 -20.19 13.40 14.14
CA GLY A 335 -20.98 14.61 13.88
C GLY A 335 -21.93 14.56 12.69
N VAL A 336 -21.72 13.68 11.71
CA VAL A 336 -22.60 13.51 10.54
C VAL A 336 -22.93 12.03 10.39
N LYS A 337 -24.20 11.70 10.17
CA LYS A 337 -24.57 10.34 9.84
C LYS A 337 -24.57 10.19 8.33
N LEU A 338 -23.60 9.43 7.81
CA LEU A 338 -23.55 9.00 6.42
C LEU A 338 -24.05 7.55 6.33
N ASP A 339 -24.85 7.27 5.28
CA ASP A 339 -25.24 5.91 4.95
C ASP A 339 -24.22 5.34 3.96
N ASN A 340 -23.04 4.94 4.47
CA ASN A 340 -21.88 4.53 3.68
C ASN A 340 -21.29 3.15 4.08
N ASN A 341 -22.12 2.30 4.71
CA ASN A 341 -21.70 0.90 4.92
C ASN A 341 -21.50 0.20 3.58
N VAL A 342 -20.56 -0.73 3.52
CA VAL A 342 -20.17 -1.42 2.28
C VAL A 342 -20.09 -2.93 2.49
N PHE A 343 -20.69 -3.67 1.56
CA PHE A 343 -20.47 -5.10 1.38
C PHE A 343 -19.39 -5.33 0.31
N LEU A 344 -18.44 -6.22 0.59
CA LEU A 344 -17.33 -6.54 -0.29
C LEU A 344 -17.24 -8.06 -0.46
N ALA A 345 -16.90 -8.50 -1.66
CA ALA A 345 -16.54 -9.88 -1.96
C ALA A 345 -15.30 -9.90 -2.86
N GLN A 346 -14.37 -10.82 -2.63
CA GLN A 346 -13.13 -10.94 -3.41
C GLN A 346 -12.78 -12.41 -3.60
N ALA A 347 -12.41 -12.75 -4.84
CA ALA A 347 -11.70 -13.99 -5.13
C ALA A 347 -10.25 -13.67 -5.46
N SER A 348 -9.32 -14.47 -4.93
CA SER A 348 -7.90 -14.34 -5.24
C SER A 348 -7.21 -15.70 -5.35
N VAL A 349 -6.23 -15.80 -6.24
CA VAL A 349 -5.39 -16.96 -6.45
C VAL A 349 -3.93 -16.55 -6.50
N LEU A 350 -3.08 -17.36 -5.89
CA LEU A 350 -1.62 -17.28 -5.96
C LEU A 350 -1.10 -18.48 -6.77
N PHE A 351 -0.16 -18.27 -7.68
CA PHE A 351 0.44 -19.33 -8.52
C PHE A 351 1.93 -19.10 -8.75
#